data_83d2814a9fb37f76451b7529095d336a
#
_entry.id   83d2814a9fb37f76451b7529095d336a
#
_cell.length_a   1.000
_cell.length_b   1.000
_cell.length_c   1.000
_cell.angle_alpha   90.00
_cell.angle_beta   90.00
_cell.angle_gamma   90.00
#
_symmetry.space_group_name_H-M   'P 1'
#
loop_
_entity.id
_entity.type
_entity.pdbx_description
1 polymer ?
#
loop_
_entity_poly.entity_id
_entity_poly.type
_entity_poly.pdbx_seq_one_letter_code
_entity_poly.pdbx_strand_id
1 'polypeptide(L)'
;IKSALGDEKKVDYAKGCHTHKFLPAIPSNLFKENDGFQVDFYDGQEFDGKPIETKILKGNKFWAMGGFGLDIVSQSKRPSLSVRFTGELQPEFSGEYDFEIFSIGPSRLSINGETQIDNWTSQDPGDAFFGMGSAPKRKTISFEEGKTYLLEVEYKWEGRFPAVQIGMQAPDQFDLMEEAKSIAKEADAVILIVGTNSDWETEGNDRSNLDLPSNQDELIEEVCKLNKNTVVVLNTGSPCLM
;
A
#
# COMPACT_ATOMS: atom_id res chain seq x y z
N ILE A 1 4.97 -24.95 -2.37
CA ILE A 1 5.56 -25.58 -3.56
C ILE A 1 6.95 -26.09 -3.21
N LYS A 2 7.90 -25.22 -2.84
CA LYS A 2 9.29 -25.60 -2.55
C LYS A 2 9.39 -26.76 -1.53
N SER A 3 8.69 -26.67 -0.40
CA SER A 3 8.65 -27.73 0.61
C SER A 3 8.03 -29.04 0.12
N ALA A 4 7.12 -28.99 -0.84
CA ALA A 4 6.47 -30.19 -1.41
C ALA A 4 7.33 -30.88 -2.49
N LEU A 5 8.21 -30.12 -3.17
CA LEU A 5 9.09 -30.67 -4.21
C LEU A 5 10.40 -31.24 -3.64
N GLY A 6 10.73 -30.94 -2.39
CA GLY A 6 11.99 -31.31 -1.75
C GLY A 6 13.19 -30.47 -2.26
N ASP A 7 14.33 -30.67 -1.61
CA ASP A 7 15.53 -29.87 -1.85
C ASP A 7 16.25 -30.17 -3.19
N GLU A 8 15.88 -31.29 -3.84
CA GLU A 8 16.48 -31.69 -5.11
C GLU A 8 15.95 -30.91 -6.33
N LYS A 9 14.86 -30.16 -6.18
CA LYS A 9 14.24 -29.39 -7.24
C LYS A 9 14.52 -27.91 -7.07
N LYS A 10 15.04 -27.29 -8.14
CA LYS A 10 15.20 -25.85 -8.19
C LYS A 10 13.81 -25.21 -8.35
N VAL A 11 13.50 -24.20 -7.52
CA VAL A 11 12.28 -23.38 -7.63
C VAL A 11 12.71 -21.93 -7.72
N ASP A 12 12.54 -21.36 -8.89
CA ASP A 12 12.72 -19.93 -9.14
C ASP A 12 11.39 -19.19 -8.94
N TYR A 13 11.46 -17.92 -8.62
CA TYR A 13 10.31 -17.05 -8.42
C TYR A 13 10.51 -15.73 -9.13
N ALA A 14 9.48 -15.27 -9.83
CA ALA A 14 9.38 -13.91 -10.34
C ALA A 14 8.01 -13.33 -9.97
N LYS A 15 7.96 -12.05 -9.71
CA LYS A 15 6.72 -11.34 -9.37
C LYS A 15 5.79 -11.17 -10.57
N GLY A 16 6.35 -10.94 -11.75
CA GLY A 16 5.66 -10.76 -13.03
C GLY A 16 5.00 -9.40 -13.19
N CYS A 17 4.13 -8.99 -12.28
CA CYS A 17 3.50 -7.67 -12.30
C CYS A 17 3.07 -7.23 -10.90
N HIS A 18 2.76 -5.94 -10.76
CA HIS A 18 2.09 -5.41 -9.58
C HIS A 18 0.58 -5.70 -9.66
N THR A 19 -0.05 -6.05 -8.53
CA THR A 19 -1.48 -6.39 -8.47
C THR A 19 -2.28 -5.55 -7.49
N HIS A 20 -1.65 -4.60 -6.82
CA HIS A 20 -2.28 -3.75 -5.82
C HIS A 20 -3.15 -2.65 -6.47
N LYS A 21 -4.30 -2.37 -5.90
CA LYS A 21 -5.18 -1.23 -6.23
C LYS A 21 -4.69 0.04 -5.56
N PHE A 22 -4.34 -0.09 -4.29
CA PHE A 22 -3.72 0.95 -3.47
C PHE A 22 -2.25 0.61 -3.25
N LEU A 23 -1.39 1.62 -3.23
CA LEU A 23 0.03 1.39 -3.01
C LEU A 23 0.29 0.66 -1.69
N PRO A 24 1.25 -0.27 -1.66
CA PRO A 24 1.54 -1.07 -0.49
C PRO A 24 2.07 -0.23 0.67
N ALA A 25 2.14 -0.83 1.85
CA ALA A 25 2.78 -0.22 3.00
C ALA A 25 4.24 0.12 2.69
N ILE A 26 4.71 1.21 3.28
CA ILE A 26 6.14 1.53 3.29
C ILE A 26 6.87 0.38 4.00
N PRO A 27 7.86 -0.26 3.35
CA PRO A 27 8.61 -1.34 3.97
C PRO A 27 9.29 -0.91 5.27
N SER A 28 9.18 -1.73 6.31
CA SER A 28 9.68 -1.38 7.65
C SER A 28 11.20 -1.16 7.70
N ASN A 29 11.94 -1.84 6.83
CA ASN A 29 13.40 -1.69 6.70
C ASN A 29 13.83 -0.34 6.12
N LEU A 30 12.94 0.43 5.53
CA LEU A 30 13.22 1.79 5.05
C LEU A 30 13.13 2.83 6.17
N PHE A 31 12.47 2.51 7.28
CA PHE A 31 12.47 3.39 8.45
C PHE A 31 13.77 3.24 9.23
N LYS A 32 14.42 4.36 9.51
CA LYS A 32 15.66 4.40 10.27
C LYS A 32 15.48 4.03 11.75
N GLU A 33 14.30 4.34 12.28
CA GLU A 33 13.93 4.07 13.66
C GLU A 33 12.50 3.49 13.71
N ASN A 34 12.21 2.69 14.76
CA ASN A 34 10.89 2.18 15.11
C ASN A 34 10.22 1.22 14.12
N ASP A 35 10.83 0.90 12.98
CA ASP A 35 10.24 0.07 11.91
C ASP A 35 8.85 0.56 11.43
N GLY A 36 8.58 1.86 11.55
CA GLY A 36 7.29 2.46 11.23
C GLY A 36 7.18 3.91 11.65
N PHE A 37 5.96 4.43 11.62
CA PHE A 37 5.67 5.79 12.01
C PHE A 37 5.55 5.95 13.53
N GLN A 38 6.15 7.01 14.09
CA GLN A 38 5.67 7.57 15.33
C GLN A 38 4.37 8.31 15.04
N VAL A 39 3.34 8.07 15.84
CA VAL A 39 2.01 8.67 15.68
C VAL A 39 1.64 9.42 16.93
N ASP A 40 1.53 10.73 16.79
CA ASP A 40 1.16 11.67 17.85
C ASP A 40 -0.29 12.11 17.69
N PHE A 41 -1.07 11.96 18.75
CA PHE A 41 -2.49 12.35 18.80
C PHE A 41 -2.63 13.65 19.58
N TYR A 42 -3.37 14.61 19.01
CA TYR A 42 -3.65 15.90 19.62
C TYR A 42 -5.14 16.09 19.85
N ASP A 43 -5.50 16.82 20.89
CA ASP A 43 -6.88 17.18 21.19
C ASP A 43 -7.35 18.30 20.26
N GLY A 44 -8.50 18.09 19.61
CA GLY A 44 -9.05 19.07 18.67
C GLY A 44 -8.45 19.00 17.27
N GLN A 45 -8.53 20.09 16.53
CA GLN A 45 -8.19 20.18 15.12
C GLN A 45 -6.81 20.80 14.83
N GLU A 46 -6.14 21.28 15.87
CA GLU A 46 -4.81 21.88 15.73
C GLU A 46 -3.73 20.94 16.28
N PHE A 47 -2.52 21.00 15.73
CA PHE A 47 -1.39 20.18 16.16
C PHE A 47 -0.59 20.88 17.24
N ASP A 48 -1.30 21.54 18.16
CA ASP A 48 -0.71 22.39 19.19
C ASP A 48 -0.44 21.66 20.51
N GLY A 49 0.59 22.11 21.19
CA GLY A 49 0.93 21.63 22.53
C GLY A 49 1.60 20.26 22.56
N LYS A 50 1.36 19.54 23.65
CA LYS A 50 1.87 18.17 23.80
C LYS A 50 0.84 17.17 23.27
N PRO A 51 1.30 16.11 22.57
CA PRO A 51 0.43 15.01 22.23
C PRO A 51 -0.24 14.44 23.49
N ILE A 52 -1.53 14.10 23.37
CA ILE A 52 -2.27 13.41 24.43
C ILE A 52 -1.92 11.92 24.48
N GLU A 53 -1.43 11.38 23.38
CA GLU A 53 -0.90 10.03 23.25
C GLU A 53 0.11 9.94 22.11
N THR A 54 1.12 9.07 22.23
CA THR A 54 2.07 8.72 21.17
C THR A 54 2.15 7.22 21.04
N LYS A 55 2.11 6.71 19.79
CA LYS A 55 2.21 5.28 19.45
C LYS A 55 3.16 5.05 18.28
N ILE A 56 3.58 3.80 18.09
CA ILE A 56 4.26 3.37 16.87
C ILE A 56 3.26 2.60 16.01
N LEU A 57 3.09 3.05 14.77
CA LEU A 57 2.29 2.37 13.75
C LEU A 57 3.21 1.64 12.79
N LYS A 58 3.12 0.32 12.80
CA LYS A 58 3.73 -0.54 11.78
C LYS A 58 2.70 -0.81 10.68
N GLY A 59 3.06 -0.55 9.44
CA GLY A 59 2.16 -0.66 8.30
C GLY A 59 1.70 0.70 7.76
N ASN A 60 0.69 0.69 6.91
CA ASN A 60 0.29 1.84 6.10
C ASN A 60 -1.13 2.37 6.38
N LYS A 61 -1.86 1.75 7.27
CA LYS A 61 -3.26 2.06 7.49
C LYS A 61 -3.54 2.33 8.96
N PHE A 62 -4.04 3.52 9.21
CA PHE A 62 -4.68 3.84 10.47
C PHE A 62 -6.20 3.81 10.27
N TRP A 63 -6.86 2.92 10.99
CA TRP A 63 -8.30 2.76 10.94
C TRP A 63 -8.86 2.37 12.30
N ALA A 64 -9.76 3.16 12.84
CA ALA A 64 -10.31 2.91 14.17
C ALA A 64 -11.69 2.21 14.18
N MET A 65 -12.10 1.57 13.09
CA MET A 65 -13.24 0.64 13.14
C MET A 65 -12.79 -0.70 13.74
N GLY A 66 -13.30 -1.01 14.93
CA GLY A 66 -13.14 -2.34 15.51
C GLY A 66 -11.90 -2.57 16.38
N GLY A 67 -11.41 -1.56 17.06
CA GLY A 67 -10.55 -1.80 18.21
C GLY A 67 -9.07 -1.98 17.92
N PHE A 68 -8.47 -1.08 17.20
CA PHE A 68 -7.00 -0.98 17.10
C PHE A 68 -6.31 -0.57 18.41
N GLY A 69 -6.82 -1.02 19.57
CA GLY A 69 -6.18 -0.72 20.85
C GLY A 69 -5.97 0.77 21.13
N LEU A 70 -6.68 1.64 20.41
CA LEU A 70 -6.71 3.06 20.68
C LEU A 70 -7.80 3.34 21.69
N ASP A 71 -7.46 3.18 22.98
CA ASP A 71 -8.34 3.57 24.08
C ASP A 71 -8.82 5.02 23.92
N ILE A 72 -7.99 5.84 23.29
CA ILE A 72 -8.30 7.23 22.94
C ILE A 72 -9.53 7.37 22.03
N VAL A 73 -9.69 6.53 21.00
CA VAL A 73 -10.84 6.62 20.09
C VAL A 73 -12.07 5.99 20.70
N SER A 74 -11.91 4.90 21.45
CA SER A 74 -13.02 4.19 22.12
C SER A 74 -13.50 4.89 23.39
N GLN A 75 -12.63 5.57 24.11
CA GLN A 75 -12.93 6.30 25.36
C GLN A 75 -13.20 7.79 25.13
N SER A 76 -12.84 8.35 23.97
CA SER A 76 -13.03 9.77 23.74
C SER A 76 -14.50 10.07 23.50
N LYS A 77 -15.08 10.85 24.41
CA LYS A 77 -16.26 11.67 24.14
C LYS A 77 -15.93 12.83 23.18
N ARG A 78 -14.79 12.78 22.52
CA ARG A 78 -14.20 13.89 21.76
C ARG A 78 -14.58 13.72 20.29
N PRO A 79 -15.28 14.69 19.69
CA PRO A 79 -15.73 14.59 18.31
C PRO A 79 -14.63 14.83 17.27
N SER A 80 -13.44 15.26 17.69
CA SER A 80 -12.38 15.63 16.76
C SER A 80 -10.98 15.44 17.35
N LEU A 81 -10.05 14.95 16.53
CA LEU A 81 -8.62 14.81 16.83
C LEU A 81 -7.80 15.22 15.60
N SER A 82 -6.60 15.74 15.85
CA SER A 82 -5.56 15.81 14.83
C SER A 82 -4.46 14.78 15.13
N VAL A 83 -3.92 14.20 14.08
CA VAL A 83 -2.97 13.08 14.16
C VAL A 83 -1.79 13.36 13.26
N ARG A 84 -0.58 13.30 13.80
CA ARG A 84 0.66 13.43 13.03
C ARG A 84 1.42 12.12 13.04
N PHE A 85 1.76 11.65 11.85
CA PHE A 85 2.63 10.51 11.64
C PHE A 85 4.00 11.05 11.22
N THR A 86 5.05 10.60 11.87
CA THR A 86 6.41 11.04 11.59
C THR A 86 7.33 9.83 11.45
N GLY A 87 8.16 9.83 10.42
CA GLY A 87 9.15 8.77 10.20
C GLY A 87 10.34 9.27 9.39
N GLU A 88 11.54 8.82 9.74
CA GLU A 88 12.74 9.03 8.92
C GLU A 88 12.91 7.85 7.98
N LEU A 89 12.84 8.11 6.67
CA LEU A 89 13.07 7.11 5.63
C LEU A 89 14.49 7.21 5.08
N GLN A 90 15.09 6.04 4.84
CA GLN A 90 16.37 5.92 4.16
C GLN A 90 16.21 4.96 2.97
N PRO A 91 16.06 5.49 1.74
CA PRO A 91 15.90 4.68 0.54
C PRO A 91 17.10 3.78 0.27
N GLU A 92 16.85 2.54 -0.16
CA GLU A 92 17.90 1.59 -0.55
C GLU A 92 18.45 1.84 -1.95
N PHE A 93 17.68 2.55 -2.79
CA PHE A 93 18.05 2.86 -4.17
C PHE A 93 17.70 4.30 -4.49
N SER A 94 18.53 4.93 -5.33
CA SER A 94 18.15 6.21 -5.94
C SER A 94 17.11 5.97 -7.02
N GLY A 95 16.11 6.84 -7.12
CA GLY A 95 15.07 6.73 -8.15
C GLY A 95 13.78 7.42 -7.77
N GLU A 96 12.76 7.15 -8.57
CA GLU A 96 11.43 7.72 -8.42
C GLU A 96 10.54 6.75 -7.62
N TYR A 97 10.03 7.24 -6.50
CA TYR A 97 9.14 6.52 -5.59
C TYR A 97 7.74 7.08 -5.72
N ASP A 98 6.76 6.23 -5.96
CA ASP A 98 5.37 6.63 -5.97
C ASP A 98 4.81 6.63 -4.56
N PHE A 99 4.23 7.75 -4.14
CA PHE A 99 3.52 7.89 -2.88
C PHE A 99 2.03 8.06 -3.11
N GLU A 100 1.25 7.55 -2.17
CA GLU A 100 -0.20 7.65 -2.18
C GLU A 100 -0.71 7.98 -0.78
N ILE A 101 -1.74 8.85 -0.72
CA ILE A 101 -2.51 9.10 0.49
C ILE A 101 -4.00 9.20 0.16
N PHE A 102 -4.83 8.64 1.03
CA PHE A 102 -6.28 8.84 1.04
C PHE A 102 -6.83 8.67 2.46
N SER A 103 -7.96 9.31 2.76
CA SER A 103 -8.47 9.38 4.13
C SER A 103 -9.96 9.68 4.18
N ILE A 104 -10.54 9.46 5.36
CA ILE A 104 -11.83 10.05 5.75
C ILE A 104 -11.51 11.33 6.53
N GLY A 105 -11.63 12.49 5.90
CA GLY A 105 -11.22 13.78 6.42
C GLY A 105 -9.90 14.29 5.85
N PRO A 106 -9.53 15.54 6.13
CA PRO A 106 -8.33 16.18 5.58
C PRO A 106 -7.03 15.46 5.94
N SER A 107 -6.17 15.24 4.94
CA SER A 107 -4.83 14.69 5.15
C SER A 107 -3.82 15.33 4.18
N ARG A 108 -2.54 15.37 4.55
CA ARG A 108 -1.46 15.79 3.67
C ARG A 108 -0.16 15.06 4.01
N LEU A 109 0.66 14.88 3.00
CA LEU A 109 1.98 14.28 3.12
C LEU A 109 3.04 15.30 2.80
N SER A 110 4.01 15.46 3.69
CA SER A 110 5.16 16.36 3.54
C SER A 110 6.46 15.56 3.66
N ILE A 111 7.48 16.01 2.93
CA ILE A 111 8.83 15.48 2.99
C ILE A 111 9.78 16.64 3.27
N ASN A 112 10.59 16.50 4.32
CA ASN A 112 11.50 17.55 4.79
C ASN A 112 10.79 18.89 4.98
N GLY A 113 9.53 18.88 5.45
CA GLY A 113 8.72 20.07 5.68
C GLY A 113 8.03 20.65 4.45
N GLU A 114 8.26 20.10 3.25
CA GLU A 114 7.58 20.52 2.02
C GLU A 114 6.40 19.62 1.72
N THR A 115 5.20 20.18 1.54
CA THR A 115 4.00 19.41 1.19
C THR A 115 4.12 18.82 -0.21
N GLN A 116 4.09 17.52 -0.30
CA GLN A 116 4.18 16.76 -1.53
C GLN A 116 2.80 16.35 -2.05
N ILE A 117 1.90 15.93 -1.17
CA ILE A 117 0.53 15.56 -1.53
C ILE A 117 -0.45 16.32 -0.64
N ASP A 118 -1.33 17.09 -1.26
CA ASP A 118 -2.41 17.81 -0.60
C ASP A 118 -3.75 17.10 -0.82
N ASN A 119 -4.20 16.38 0.20
CA ASN A 119 -5.55 15.85 0.32
C ASN A 119 -6.34 16.60 1.43
N TRP A 120 -5.92 17.85 1.69
CA TRP A 120 -6.46 18.71 2.74
C TRP A 120 -7.42 19.75 2.20
N THR A 121 -6.99 20.48 1.17
CA THR A 121 -7.73 21.60 0.61
C THR A 121 -8.96 21.15 -0.16
N SER A 122 -8.87 20.04 -0.87
CA SER A 122 -9.98 19.42 -1.59
C SER A 122 -9.86 17.91 -1.58
N GLN A 123 -10.98 17.22 -1.46
CA GLN A 123 -11.07 15.78 -1.48
C GLN A 123 -12.12 15.36 -2.51
N ASP A 124 -11.69 14.56 -3.50
CA ASP A 124 -12.61 13.90 -4.40
C ASP A 124 -13.15 12.63 -3.72
N PRO A 125 -14.44 12.32 -3.81
CA PRO A 125 -14.99 11.07 -3.29
C PRO A 125 -14.32 9.86 -3.92
N GLY A 126 -14.02 8.85 -3.11
CA GLY A 126 -13.43 7.59 -3.53
C GLY A 126 -14.18 6.38 -3.00
N ASP A 127 -13.75 5.20 -3.40
CA ASP A 127 -14.32 3.91 -2.98
C ASP A 127 -13.62 3.30 -1.76
N ALA A 128 -12.51 3.90 -1.32
CA ALA A 128 -11.82 3.47 -0.12
C ALA A 128 -12.70 3.60 1.14
N PHE A 129 -12.41 2.75 2.13
CA PHE A 129 -13.12 2.76 3.42
C PHE A 129 -14.65 2.67 3.26
N PHE A 130 -15.11 1.71 2.45
CA PHE A 130 -16.54 1.49 2.13
C PHE A 130 -17.22 2.71 1.46
N GLY A 131 -16.49 3.43 0.60
CA GLY A 131 -16.99 4.62 -0.08
C GLY A 131 -17.08 5.88 0.78
N MET A 132 -16.53 5.84 2.00
CA MET A 132 -16.48 7.01 2.89
C MET A 132 -15.20 7.84 2.72
N GLY A 133 -14.17 7.29 2.09
CA GLY A 133 -12.87 7.93 1.93
C GLY A 133 -12.76 8.79 0.68
N SER A 134 -11.69 9.56 0.63
CA SER A 134 -11.29 10.28 -0.59
C SER A 134 -10.75 9.31 -1.65
N ALA A 135 -10.79 9.74 -2.90
CA ALA A 135 -9.99 9.13 -3.95
C ALA A 135 -8.50 9.22 -3.62
N PRO A 136 -7.69 8.21 -3.97
CA PRO A 136 -6.25 8.26 -3.74
C PRO A 136 -5.60 9.41 -4.48
N LYS A 137 -4.78 10.20 -3.78
CA LYS A 137 -3.90 11.19 -4.38
C LYS A 137 -2.48 10.65 -4.42
N ARG A 138 -1.87 10.70 -5.60
CA ARG A 138 -0.55 10.15 -5.87
C ARG A 138 0.45 11.22 -6.28
N LYS A 139 1.71 11.00 -5.95
CA LYS A 139 2.84 11.78 -6.43
C LYS A 139 4.09 10.93 -6.50
N THR A 140 4.79 11.05 -7.61
CA THR A 140 6.14 10.49 -7.77
C THR A 140 7.16 11.47 -7.21
N ILE A 141 8.08 10.98 -6.39
CA ILE A 141 9.08 11.75 -5.66
C ILE A 141 10.45 11.09 -5.84
N SER A 142 11.43 11.90 -6.24
CA SER A 142 12.80 11.42 -6.42
C SER A 142 13.54 11.34 -5.10
N PHE A 143 14.10 10.17 -4.78
CA PHE A 143 14.96 9.94 -3.64
C PHE A 143 16.36 9.53 -4.06
N GLU A 144 17.33 9.81 -3.20
CA GLU A 144 18.72 9.38 -3.37
C GLU A 144 19.05 8.32 -2.31
N GLU A 145 19.71 7.25 -2.75
CA GLU A 145 20.16 6.14 -1.90
C GLU A 145 20.93 6.64 -0.67
N GLY A 146 20.60 6.08 0.50
CA GLY A 146 21.27 6.36 1.76
C GLY A 146 21.02 7.73 2.36
N LYS A 147 20.36 8.67 1.66
CA LYS A 147 19.92 9.92 2.25
C LYS A 147 18.74 9.70 3.19
N THR A 148 18.68 10.48 4.26
CA THR A 148 17.55 10.45 5.19
C THR A 148 16.53 11.53 4.82
N TYR A 149 15.26 11.14 4.76
CA TYR A 149 14.13 12.02 4.48
C TYR A 149 13.13 11.95 5.62
N LEU A 150 12.78 13.12 6.16
CA LEU A 150 11.72 13.22 7.17
C LEU A 150 10.37 13.18 6.46
N LEU A 151 9.65 12.11 6.66
CA LEU A 151 8.28 11.93 6.19
C LEU A 151 7.30 12.32 7.29
N GLU A 152 6.39 13.23 6.98
CA GLU A 152 5.35 13.66 7.90
C GLU A 152 3.99 13.58 7.22
N VAL A 153 3.02 12.93 7.90
CA VAL A 153 1.63 12.94 7.47
C VAL A 153 0.78 13.58 8.55
N GLU A 154 0.06 14.61 8.20
CA GLU A 154 -0.94 15.23 9.05
C GLU A 154 -2.34 14.81 8.61
N TYR A 155 -3.17 14.49 9.58
CA TYR A 155 -4.52 14.02 9.39
C TYR A 155 -5.46 14.66 10.42
N LYS A 156 -6.58 15.19 9.96
CA LYS A 156 -7.67 15.66 10.81
C LYS A 156 -8.85 14.72 10.75
N TRP A 157 -9.33 14.35 11.91
CA TRP A 157 -10.50 13.50 12.04
C TRP A 157 -11.64 14.23 12.74
N GLU A 158 -12.81 14.16 12.10
CA GLU A 158 -14.08 14.55 12.68
C GLU A 158 -15.10 13.43 12.47
N GLY A 159 -15.84 13.07 13.53
CA GLY A 159 -16.94 12.13 13.42
C GLY A 159 -16.65 10.72 13.91
N ARG A 160 -17.25 9.69 13.25
CA ARG A 160 -17.31 8.32 13.79
C ARG A 160 -16.18 7.40 13.36
N PHE A 161 -15.62 7.60 12.19
CA PHE A 161 -14.73 6.62 11.55
C PHE A 161 -13.43 7.27 11.06
N PRO A 162 -12.43 7.42 11.93
CA PRO A 162 -11.14 7.90 11.48
C PRO A 162 -10.45 6.84 10.62
N ALA A 163 -9.99 7.27 9.46
CA ALA A 163 -9.20 6.41 8.59
C ALA A 163 -8.26 7.23 7.71
N VAL A 164 -7.00 6.83 7.65
CA VAL A 164 -6.01 7.32 6.69
C VAL A 164 -5.10 6.17 6.28
N GLN A 165 -4.78 6.10 5.00
CA GLN A 165 -3.80 5.16 4.46
C GLN A 165 -2.73 5.90 3.71
N ILE A 166 -1.49 5.46 3.92
CA ILE A 166 -0.28 5.98 3.28
C ILE A 166 0.37 4.81 2.57
N GLY A 167 0.56 4.91 1.27
CA GLY A 167 1.22 3.89 0.46
C GLY A 167 2.48 4.40 -0.20
N MET A 168 3.40 3.48 -0.51
CA MET A 168 4.59 3.78 -1.28
C MET A 168 4.98 2.58 -2.15
N GLN A 169 5.36 2.86 -3.39
CA GLN A 169 6.00 1.92 -4.29
C GLN A 169 7.40 2.41 -4.62
N ALA A 170 8.40 1.62 -4.25
CA ALA A 170 9.78 1.84 -4.69
C ALA A 170 9.94 1.55 -6.19
N PRO A 171 10.93 2.15 -6.86
CA PRO A 171 11.21 1.82 -8.26
C PRO A 171 11.58 0.34 -8.40
N ASP A 172 11.02 -0.32 -9.41
CA ASP A 172 11.44 -1.66 -9.76
C ASP A 172 12.90 -1.63 -10.27
N GLN A 173 13.72 -2.54 -9.77
CA GLN A 173 15.14 -2.58 -10.15
C GLN A 173 15.37 -3.24 -11.52
N PHE A 174 14.33 -3.90 -12.04
CA PHE A 174 14.32 -4.57 -13.34
C PHE A 174 12.88 -4.67 -13.83
N ASP A 175 12.71 -4.97 -15.11
CA ASP A 175 11.40 -5.21 -15.71
C ASP A 175 10.83 -6.54 -15.19
N LEU A 176 9.75 -6.46 -14.41
CA LEU A 176 9.10 -7.61 -13.78
C LEU A 176 8.57 -8.62 -14.81
N MET A 177 8.04 -8.13 -15.93
CA MET A 177 7.53 -8.97 -17.00
C MET A 177 8.66 -9.72 -17.69
N GLU A 178 9.76 -9.04 -18.04
CA GLU A 178 10.90 -9.65 -18.69
C GLU A 178 11.61 -10.66 -17.77
N GLU A 179 11.69 -10.38 -16.46
CA GLU A 179 12.19 -11.36 -15.49
C GLU A 179 11.33 -12.63 -15.51
N ALA A 180 10.00 -12.49 -15.40
CA ALA A 180 9.08 -13.62 -15.41
C ALA A 180 9.17 -14.43 -16.71
N LYS A 181 9.25 -13.75 -17.86
CA LYS A 181 9.45 -14.38 -19.17
C LYS A 181 10.75 -15.15 -19.26
N SER A 182 11.84 -14.57 -18.75
CA SER A 182 13.16 -15.21 -18.76
C SER A 182 13.16 -16.51 -17.96
N ILE A 183 12.62 -16.48 -16.74
CA ILE A 183 12.51 -17.66 -15.86
C ILE A 183 11.57 -18.70 -16.48
N ALA A 184 10.41 -18.29 -16.98
CA ALA A 184 9.43 -19.21 -17.58
C ALA A 184 9.98 -19.96 -18.78
N LYS A 185 10.79 -19.33 -19.60
CA LYS A 185 11.39 -19.93 -20.79
C LYS A 185 12.32 -21.09 -20.48
N GLU A 186 13.02 -21.02 -19.34
CA GLU A 186 14.04 -22.01 -18.94
C GLU A 186 13.50 -23.07 -17.98
N ALA A 187 12.31 -22.86 -17.42
CA ALA A 187 11.71 -23.78 -16.47
C ALA A 187 11.14 -25.04 -17.13
N ASP A 188 11.25 -26.20 -16.47
CA ASP A 188 10.61 -27.44 -16.90
C ASP A 188 9.09 -27.35 -16.83
N ALA A 189 8.56 -26.59 -15.87
CA ALA A 189 7.13 -26.30 -15.68
C ALA A 189 6.95 -24.95 -14.97
N VAL A 190 5.83 -24.28 -15.24
CA VAL A 190 5.47 -23.00 -14.64
C VAL A 190 4.16 -23.13 -13.87
N ILE A 191 4.13 -22.59 -12.68
CA ILE A 191 2.90 -22.37 -11.92
C ILE A 191 2.71 -20.85 -11.86
N LEU A 192 1.75 -20.36 -12.63
CA LEU A 192 1.42 -18.94 -12.69
C LEU A 192 0.22 -18.65 -11.80
N ILE A 193 0.42 -17.90 -10.72
CA ILE A 193 -0.63 -17.56 -9.77
C ILE A 193 -1.07 -16.13 -10.04
N VAL A 194 -2.34 -15.97 -10.43
CA VAL A 194 -2.98 -14.70 -10.74
C VAL A 194 -4.28 -14.54 -9.96
N GLY A 195 -4.79 -13.33 -9.85
CA GLY A 195 -6.06 -13.10 -9.19
C GLY A 195 -6.20 -11.72 -8.58
N THR A 196 -7.09 -11.65 -7.60
CA THR A 196 -7.45 -10.44 -6.87
C THR A 196 -7.02 -10.52 -5.41
N ASN A 197 -7.11 -9.40 -4.71
CA ASN A 197 -6.87 -9.30 -3.27
C ASN A 197 -7.99 -8.47 -2.62
N SER A 198 -7.89 -8.24 -1.31
CA SER A 198 -8.89 -7.50 -0.53
C SER A 198 -9.07 -6.02 -0.94
N ASP A 199 -8.14 -5.45 -1.70
CA ASP A 199 -8.30 -4.09 -2.21
C ASP A 199 -9.23 -4.04 -3.43
N TRP A 200 -9.30 -5.13 -4.17
CA TRP A 200 -10.15 -5.30 -5.35
C TRP A 200 -11.53 -5.87 -5.01
N GLU A 201 -11.56 -6.82 -4.07
CA GLU A 201 -12.77 -7.57 -3.69
C GLU A 201 -12.91 -7.57 -2.17
N THR A 202 -13.87 -6.82 -1.66
CA THR A 202 -14.20 -6.80 -0.23
C THR A 202 -15.70 -6.51 -0.05
N GLU A 203 -16.23 -6.80 1.13
CA GLU A 203 -17.61 -6.43 1.48
C GLU A 203 -17.84 -4.93 1.27
N GLY A 204 -18.90 -4.57 0.56
CA GLY A 204 -19.26 -3.18 0.27
C GLY A 204 -18.47 -2.50 -0.85
N ASN A 205 -17.69 -3.25 -1.63
CA ASN A 205 -16.97 -2.72 -2.79
C ASN A 205 -17.02 -3.69 -3.97
N ASP A 206 -17.88 -3.37 -4.95
CA ASP A 206 -18.03 -4.16 -6.17
C ASP A 206 -17.00 -3.76 -7.23
N ARG A 207 -16.50 -4.74 -7.96
CA ARG A 207 -15.67 -4.49 -9.13
C ARG A 207 -16.51 -3.94 -10.27
N SER A 208 -15.95 -3.00 -11.02
CA SER A 208 -16.62 -2.40 -12.18
C SER A 208 -16.63 -3.31 -13.42
N ASN A 209 -15.76 -4.32 -13.47
CA ASN A 209 -15.63 -5.28 -14.55
C ASN A 209 -15.16 -6.66 -14.01
N LEU A 210 -15.05 -7.63 -14.90
CA LEU A 210 -14.59 -8.99 -14.58
C LEU A 210 -13.11 -9.23 -14.96
N ASP A 211 -12.39 -8.21 -15.45
CA ASP A 211 -11.01 -8.35 -15.89
C ASP A 211 -10.08 -8.62 -14.72
N LEU A 212 -8.98 -9.31 -14.96
CA LEU A 212 -7.92 -9.41 -13.97
C LEU A 212 -7.25 -8.05 -13.75
N PRO A 213 -6.92 -7.68 -12.51
CA PRO A 213 -6.26 -6.40 -12.24
C PRO A 213 -4.88 -6.30 -12.89
N SER A 214 -4.52 -5.08 -13.28
CA SER A 214 -3.19 -4.75 -13.84
C SER A 214 -2.87 -5.56 -15.10
N ASN A 215 -1.62 -5.92 -15.30
CA ASN A 215 -1.12 -6.61 -16.49
C ASN A 215 -1.17 -8.15 -16.36
N GLN A 216 -2.05 -8.71 -15.53
CA GLN A 216 -2.10 -10.16 -15.30
C GLN A 216 -2.51 -10.94 -16.57
N ASP A 217 -3.41 -10.41 -17.38
CA ASP A 217 -3.81 -11.05 -18.64
C ASP A 217 -2.64 -11.11 -19.63
N GLU A 218 -1.88 -10.02 -19.76
CA GLU A 218 -0.67 -9.97 -20.56
C GLU A 218 0.39 -10.95 -20.04
N LEU A 219 0.57 -11.04 -18.72
CA LEU A 219 1.49 -11.99 -18.09
C LEU A 219 1.11 -13.44 -18.39
N ILE A 220 -0.18 -13.78 -18.35
CA ILE A 220 -0.68 -15.11 -18.73
C ILE A 220 -0.35 -15.41 -20.19
N GLU A 221 -0.68 -14.49 -21.07
CA GLU A 221 -0.48 -14.66 -22.52
C GLU A 221 1.01 -14.86 -22.84
N GLU A 222 1.87 -14.01 -22.34
CA GLU A 222 3.31 -14.04 -22.61
C GLU A 222 3.99 -15.29 -22.04
N VAL A 223 3.69 -15.65 -20.80
CA VAL A 223 4.26 -16.85 -20.15
C VAL A 223 3.79 -18.13 -20.87
N CYS A 224 2.50 -18.24 -21.19
CA CYS A 224 1.95 -19.42 -21.89
C CYS A 224 2.45 -19.56 -23.34
N LYS A 225 2.85 -18.46 -24.00
CA LYS A 225 3.52 -18.52 -25.30
C LYS A 225 4.90 -19.16 -25.18
N LEU A 226 5.65 -18.82 -24.13
CA LEU A 226 7.03 -19.24 -23.93
C LEU A 226 7.15 -20.67 -23.39
N ASN A 227 6.29 -21.04 -22.45
CA ASN A 227 6.31 -22.37 -21.84
C ASN A 227 4.93 -23.02 -21.90
N LYS A 228 4.81 -24.10 -22.69
CA LYS A 228 3.54 -24.82 -22.85
C LYS A 228 3.20 -25.71 -21.65
N ASN A 229 4.16 -25.97 -20.77
CA ASN A 229 3.95 -26.70 -19.53
C ASN A 229 3.64 -25.71 -18.38
N THR A 230 2.64 -24.84 -18.60
CA THR A 230 2.19 -23.82 -17.66
C THR A 230 0.83 -24.18 -17.09
N VAL A 231 0.70 -24.09 -15.78
CA VAL A 231 -0.58 -24.16 -15.05
C VAL A 231 -0.90 -22.78 -14.51
N VAL A 232 -2.05 -22.23 -14.91
CA VAL A 232 -2.56 -20.97 -14.37
C VAL A 232 -3.46 -21.28 -13.17
N VAL A 233 -3.13 -20.72 -12.02
CA VAL A 233 -3.91 -20.81 -10.78
C VAL A 233 -4.61 -19.48 -10.55
N LEU A 234 -5.92 -19.47 -10.72
CA LEU A 234 -6.77 -18.31 -10.48
C LEU A 234 -7.20 -18.24 -9.02
N ASN A 235 -6.75 -17.21 -8.31
CA ASN A 235 -7.08 -16.95 -6.91
C ASN A 235 -7.95 -15.68 -6.80
N THR A 236 -9.27 -15.88 -6.90
CA THR A 236 -10.25 -14.78 -6.87
C THR A 236 -11.44 -15.17 -5.98
N GLY A 237 -12.10 -14.17 -5.40
CA GLY A 237 -13.33 -14.34 -4.64
C GLY A 237 -14.58 -14.34 -5.51
N SER A 238 -14.49 -13.81 -6.74
CA SER A 238 -15.57 -13.73 -7.73
C SER A 238 -15.09 -14.14 -9.11
N PRO A 239 -16.00 -14.39 -10.08
CA PRO A 239 -15.61 -14.73 -11.46
C PRO A 239 -14.72 -13.66 -12.09
N CYS A 240 -13.72 -14.10 -12.86
CA CYS A 240 -12.87 -13.26 -13.70
C CYS A 240 -12.92 -13.75 -15.16
N LEU A 241 -12.74 -12.84 -16.09
CA LEU A 241 -12.41 -13.13 -17.48
C LEU A 241 -10.91 -13.31 -17.60
N MET A 242 -10.48 -14.24 -18.46
CA MET A 242 -9.09 -14.48 -18.85
C MET A 242 -9.00 -14.66 -20.37
#